data_e214c9cbf7e7e361ea9fd222b28b08fa
#
_entry.id   e214c9cbf7e7e361ea9fd222b28b08fa
#
_cell.length_a   1.000
_cell.length_b   1.000
_cell.length_c   1.000
_cell.angle_alpha   90.00
_cell.angle_beta   90.00
_cell.angle_gamma   90.00
#
_symmetry.space_group_name_H-M   'P 1'
#
loop_
_entity.id
_entity.type
_entity.pdbx_description
1 polymer ?
#
loop_
_entity_poly.entity_id
_entity_poly.type
_entity_poly.pdbx_seq_one_letter_code
_entity_poly.pdbx_strand_id
1 'polypeptide(L)'
;MNERIKSIRQRNKLSQEAFGERLGITKSSVSLLESGKNNPSEQTIMLICREFSVNEVWLRTGEGGDENMFTKTSEDDRYSINLGKLGKTENELVKNMINMLAETSPEGLKYIEAFMKGCLGIK
;
A
#
# COMPACT_ATOMS: atom_id res chain seq x y z
N MET A 1 20.53 -3.11 -8.57
CA MET A 1 19.17 -2.58 -8.83
C MET A 1 18.34 -3.46 -9.77
N ASN A 2 18.93 -4.01 -10.81
CA ASN A 2 18.22 -4.86 -11.78
C ASN A 2 17.48 -6.05 -11.15
N GLU A 3 18.12 -6.76 -10.22
CA GLU A 3 17.50 -7.90 -9.54
C GLU A 3 16.35 -7.46 -8.65
N ARG A 4 16.45 -6.29 -8.05
CA ARG A 4 15.38 -5.73 -7.20
C ARG A 4 14.15 -5.38 -8.02
N ILE A 5 14.33 -4.84 -9.23
CA ILE A 5 13.21 -4.56 -10.15
C ILE A 5 12.49 -5.84 -10.50
N LYS A 6 13.24 -6.91 -10.82
CA LYS A 6 12.66 -8.22 -11.10
C LYS A 6 11.88 -8.76 -9.91
N SER A 7 12.41 -8.61 -8.70
CA SER A 7 11.75 -9.04 -7.46
C SER A 7 10.42 -8.32 -7.24
N ILE A 8 10.35 -7.00 -7.51
CA ILE A 8 9.11 -6.24 -7.43
C ILE A 8 8.06 -6.83 -8.37
N ARG A 9 8.46 -7.10 -9.61
CA ARG A 9 7.57 -7.67 -10.61
C ARG A 9 7.02 -9.02 -10.16
N GLN A 10 7.90 -9.90 -9.70
CA GLN A 10 7.52 -11.24 -9.26
C GLN A 10 6.62 -11.21 -8.03
N ARG A 11 6.87 -10.31 -7.08
CA ARG A 11 6.02 -10.14 -5.90
C ARG A 11 4.62 -9.66 -6.23
N ASN A 12 4.48 -8.89 -7.32
CA ASN A 12 3.18 -8.44 -7.81
C ASN A 12 2.54 -9.43 -8.79
N LYS A 13 3.19 -10.57 -9.03
CA LYS A 13 2.70 -11.64 -9.92
C LYS A 13 2.43 -11.15 -11.34
N LEU A 14 3.29 -10.28 -11.85
CA LEU A 14 3.16 -9.70 -13.18
C LEU A 14 4.17 -10.31 -14.15
N SER A 15 3.77 -10.44 -15.43
CA SER A 15 4.70 -10.72 -16.51
C SER A 15 5.51 -9.45 -16.83
N GLN A 16 6.59 -9.61 -17.58
CA GLN A 16 7.37 -8.45 -18.05
C GLN A 16 6.51 -7.50 -18.88
N GLU A 17 5.62 -8.05 -19.70
CA GLU A 17 4.71 -7.27 -20.52
C GLU A 17 3.72 -6.46 -19.66
N ALA A 18 3.08 -7.12 -18.70
CA ALA A 18 2.12 -6.47 -17.80
C ALA A 18 2.79 -5.41 -16.92
N PHE A 19 3.98 -5.70 -16.43
CA PHE A 19 4.78 -4.77 -15.64
C PHE A 19 5.12 -3.52 -16.47
N GLY A 20 5.54 -3.73 -17.73
CA GLY A 20 5.84 -2.65 -18.65
C GLY A 20 4.62 -1.78 -18.96
N GLU A 21 3.46 -2.40 -19.17
CA GLU A 21 2.22 -1.66 -19.40
C GLU A 21 1.87 -0.72 -18.26
N ARG A 22 2.07 -1.18 -17.03
CA ARG A 22 1.79 -0.35 -15.85
C ARG A 22 2.75 0.84 -15.72
N LEU A 23 3.96 0.70 -16.24
CA LEU A 23 4.96 1.76 -16.22
C LEU A 23 4.98 2.60 -17.50
N GLY A 24 4.24 2.21 -18.53
CA GLY A 24 4.25 2.88 -19.82
C GLY A 24 5.48 2.59 -20.66
N ILE A 25 6.13 1.43 -20.45
CA ILE A 25 7.31 0.99 -21.21
C ILE A 25 7.06 -0.37 -21.83
N THR A 26 7.91 -0.75 -22.80
CA THR A 26 7.76 -2.02 -23.51
C THR A 26 8.30 -3.20 -22.70
N LYS A 27 7.85 -4.41 -23.04
CA LYS A 27 8.40 -5.66 -22.52
C LYS A 27 9.91 -5.72 -22.71
N SER A 28 10.40 -5.31 -23.89
CA SER A 28 11.83 -5.28 -24.20
C SER A 28 12.60 -4.37 -23.25
N SER A 29 12.04 -3.20 -22.93
CA SER A 29 12.63 -2.28 -21.96
C SER A 29 12.71 -2.90 -20.58
N VAL A 30 11.65 -3.58 -20.14
CA VAL A 30 11.64 -4.28 -18.85
C VAL A 30 12.73 -5.35 -18.81
N SER A 31 12.84 -6.15 -19.88
CA SER A 31 13.86 -7.20 -19.99
C SER A 31 15.29 -6.61 -19.87
N LEU A 32 15.54 -5.49 -20.51
CA LEU A 32 16.83 -4.82 -20.44
C LEU A 32 17.13 -4.28 -19.03
N LEU A 33 16.13 -3.76 -18.34
CA LEU A 33 16.28 -3.30 -16.97
C LEU A 33 16.57 -4.47 -16.01
N GLU A 34 15.87 -5.59 -16.17
CA GLU A 34 16.03 -6.75 -15.30
C GLU A 34 17.34 -7.48 -15.53
N SER A 35 17.87 -7.44 -16.76
CA SER A 35 19.16 -8.07 -17.09
C SER A 35 20.36 -7.23 -16.71
N GLY A 36 20.15 -5.96 -16.36
CA GLY A 36 21.23 -5.03 -16.03
C GLY A 36 21.89 -4.38 -17.24
N LYS A 37 21.40 -4.66 -18.47
CA LYS A 37 21.92 -4.05 -19.69
C LYS A 37 21.61 -2.56 -19.77
N ASN A 38 20.49 -2.14 -19.23
CA ASN A 38 20.12 -0.73 -19.11
C ASN A 38 19.90 -0.38 -17.64
N ASN A 39 20.31 0.83 -17.28
CA ASN A 39 20.02 1.38 -15.96
C ASN A 39 18.69 2.14 -16.04
N PRO A 40 17.83 2.03 -15.01
CA PRO A 40 16.60 2.80 -14.98
C PRO A 40 16.91 4.29 -14.82
N SER A 41 16.15 5.13 -15.53
CA SER A 41 16.22 6.58 -15.36
C SER A 41 15.59 6.96 -14.00
N GLU A 42 15.87 8.18 -13.55
CA GLU A 42 15.22 8.70 -12.33
C GLU A 42 13.71 8.66 -12.43
N GLN A 43 13.15 9.00 -13.60
CA GLN A 43 11.71 8.93 -13.84
C GLN A 43 11.18 7.51 -13.69
N THR A 44 11.90 6.52 -14.24
CA THR A 44 11.50 5.11 -14.14
C THR A 44 11.52 4.64 -12.69
N ILE A 45 12.55 5.01 -11.94
CA ILE A 45 12.65 4.67 -10.51
C ILE A 45 11.45 5.26 -9.74
N MET A 46 11.13 6.52 -9.97
CA MET A 46 10.01 7.18 -9.32
C MET A 46 8.67 6.57 -9.70
N LEU A 47 8.51 6.19 -10.97
CA LEU A 47 7.29 5.51 -11.45
C LEU A 47 7.11 4.15 -10.75
N ILE A 48 8.17 3.36 -10.64
CA ILE A 48 8.14 2.06 -9.96
C ILE A 48 7.73 2.25 -8.50
N CYS A 49 8.37 3.21 -7.82
CA CYS A 49 8.07 3.47 -6.42
C CYS A 49 6.63 3.90 -6.20
N ARG A 50 6.11 4.74 -7.08
CA ARG A 50 4.73 5.24 -7.00
C ARG A 50 3.70 4.16 -7.34
N GLU A 51 3.92 3.46 -8.45
CA GLU A 51 2.95 2.48 -8.97
C GLU A 51 2.81 1.25 -8.06
N PHE A 52 3.92 0.80 -7.49
CA PHE A 52 3.95 -0.43 -6.69
C PHE A 52 4.19 -0.20 -5.20
N SER A 53 4.16 1.05 -4.75
CA SER A 53 4.42 1.41 -3.34
C SER A 53 5.74 0.86 -2.83
N VAL A 54 6.80 1.01 -3.63
CA VAL A 54 8.13 0.50 -3.34
C VAL A 54 8.91 1.54 -2.53
N ASN A 55 9.68 1.06 -1.56
CA ASN A 55 10.60 1.90 -0.80
C ASN A 55 11.79 2.29 -1.69
N GLU A 56 11.93 3.58 -1.98
CA GLU A 56 12.98 4.10 -2.86
C GLU A 56 14.38 3.75 -2.38
N VAL A 57 14.65 3.86 -1.09
CA VAL A 57 15.96 3.54 -0.51
C VAL A 57 16.29 2.07 -0.74
N TRP A 58 15.32 1.17 -0.51
CA TRP A 58 15.51 -0.24 -0.78
C TRP A 58 15.78 -0.50 -2.26
N LEU A 59 15.03 0.13 -3.15
CA LEU A 59 15.21 -0.07 -4.59
C LEU A 59 16.60 0.38 -5.06
N ARG A 60 17.10 1.49 -4.54
CA ARG A 60 18.41 2.03 -4.93
C ARG A 60 19.57 1.28 -4.29
N THR A 61 19.45 0.86 -3.04
CA THR A 61 20.57 0.36 -2.24
C THR A 61 20.41 -1.06 -1.72
N GLY A 62 19.19 -1.60 -1.69
CA GLY A 62 18.89 -2.89 -1.08
C GLY A 62 18.86 -2.85 0.44
N GLU A 63 18.96 -1.67 1.05
CA GLU A 63 19.03 -1.51 2.50
C GLU A 63 17.77 -2.06 3.18
N GLY A 64 17.94 -2.80 4.25
CA GLY A 64 16.85 -3.40 5.03
C GLY A 64 16.35 -4.74 4.49
N GLY A 65 16.93 -5.24 3.38
CA GLY A 65 16.54 -6.52 2.79
C GLY A 65 15.13 -6.53 2.23
N ASP A 66 14.65 -7.71 1.87
CA ASP A 66 13.35 -7.88 1.22
C ASP A 66 12.16 -7.42 2.08
N GLU A 67 12.32 -7.42 3.39
CA GLU A 67 11.29 -6.93 4.32
C GLU A 67 11.01 -5.45 4.13
N ASN A 68 11.98 -4.70 3.59
CA ASN A 68 11.89 -3.27 3.38
C ASN A 68 11.51 -2.88 1.95
N MET A 69 11.15 -3.87 1.13
CA MET A 69 10.83 -3.68 -0.29
C MET A 69 9.70 -2.70 -0.52
N PHE A 70 8.62 -2.83 0.23
CA PHE A 70 7.44 -1.99 0.09
C PHE A 70 7.33 -1.00 1.24
N THR A 71 6.78 0.18 0.94
CA THR A 71 6.47 1.15 1.99
C THR A 71 5.41 0.57 2.91
N LYS A 72 5.64 0.70 4.20
CA LYS A 72 4.66 0.26 5.20
C LYS A 72 3.85 1.48 5.63
N THR A 73 2.55 1.41 5.44
CA THR A 73 1.64 2.42 5.97
C THR A 73 1.53 2.17 7.47
N SER A 74 1.82 3.18 8.29
CA SER A 74 1.64 3.07 9.72
C SER A 74 0.15 2.93 10.06
N GLU A 75 -0.17 2.43 11.26
CA GLU A 75 -1.55 2.35 11.71
C GLU A 75 -2.21 3.71 11.76
N ASP A 76 -1.47 4.74 12.16
CA ASP A 76 -1.96 6.12 12.19
C ASP A 76 -2.29 6.64 10.80
N ASP A 77 -1.43 6.36 9.81
CA ASP A 77 -1.66 6.74 8.42
C ASP A 77 -2.88 6.05 7.85
N ARG A 78 -3.01 4.75 8.13
CA ARG A 78 -4.17 3.96 7.70
C ARG A 78 -5.46 4.54 8.28
N TYR A 79 -5.44 4.86 9.57
CA TYR A 79 -6.57 5.46 10.25
C TYR A 79 -6.96 6.81 9.59
N SER A 80 -5.99 7.68 9.36
CA SER A 80 -6.22 9.00 8.77
C SER A 80 -6.79 8.90 7.35
N ILE A 81 -6.24 8.01 6.53
CA ILE A 81 -6.72 7.79 5.16
C ILE A 81 -8.15 7.27 5.16
N ASN A 82 -8.44 6.28 6.01
CA ASN A 82 -9.76 5.68 6.09
C ASN A 82 -10.79 6.66 6.65
N LEU A 83 -10.41 7.46 7.64
CA LEU A 83 -11.27 8.50 8.19
C LEU A 83 -11.64 9.52 7.11
N GLY A 84 -10.66 9.94 6.29
CA GLY A 84 -10.92 10.84 5.16
C GLY A 84 -11.88 10.25 4.13
N LYS A 85 -11.75 8.96 3.83
CA LYS A 85 -12.67 8.25 2.92
C LYS A 85 -14.08 8.20 3.47
N LEU A 86 -14.23 7.86 4.75
CA LEU A 86 -15.53 7.81 5.40
C LEU A 86 -16.18 9.19 5.49
N GLY A 87 -15.38 10.24 5.71
CA GLY A 87 -15.87 11.61 5.77
C GLY A 87 -16.48 12.12 4.47
N LYS A 88 -16.14 11.47 3.35
CA LYS A 88 -16.67 11.81 2.03
C LYS A 88 -17.82 10.90 1.59
N THR A 89 -18.23 9.95 2.42
CA THR A 89 -19.29 9.01 2.06
C THR A 89 -20.64 9.72 1.92
N GLU A 90 -21.42 9.28 0.93
CA GLU A 90 -22.80 9.73 0.74
C GLU A 90 -23.81 8.76 1.39
N ASN A 91 -23.33 7.66 1.96
CA ASN A 91 -24.17 6.65 2.60
C ASN A 91 -24.69 7.18 3.94
N GLU A 92 -25.99 7.37 4.03
CA GLU A 92 -26.66 7.90 5.22
C GLU A 92 -26.46 7.03 6.46
N LEU A 93 -26.52 5.72 6.30
CA LEU A 93 -26.29 4.78 7.41
C LEU A 93 -24.89 4.94 7.98
N VAL A 94 -23.86 5.04 7.10
CA VAL A 94 -22.47 5.23 7.53
C VAL A 94 -22.31 6.57 8.23
N LYS A 95 -22.90 7.64 7.69
CA LYS A 95 -22.87 8.97 8.34
C LYS A 95 -23.47 8.93 9.73
N ASN A 96 -24.61 8.27 9.88
CA ASN A 96 -25.28 8.14 11.18
C ASN A 96 -24.45 7.32 12.16
N MET A 97 -23.79 6.25 11.69
CA MET A 97 -22.89 5.46 12.52
C MET A 97 -21.70 6.28 13.02
N ILE A 98 -21.10 7.08 12.13
CA ILE A 98 -19.98 7.97 12.51
C ILE A 98 -20.44 8.98 13.56
N ASN A 99 -21.58 9.61 13.36
CA ASN A 99 -22.12 10.57 14.30
C ASN A 99 -22.38 9.95 15.68
N MET A 100 -23.01 8.78 15.69
CA MET A 100 -23.29 8.05 16.93
C MET A 100 -22.01 7.69 17.69
N LEU A 101 -21.00 7.20 16.98
CA LEU A 101 -19.73 6.85 17.59
C LEU A 101 -19.01 8.08 18.14
N ALA A 102 -18.99 9.17 17.38
CA ALA A 102 -18.33 10.41 17.79
C ALA A 102 -19.02 11.08 18.99
N GLU A 103 -20.34 10.97 19.08
CA GLU A 103 -21.15 11.56 20.15
C GLU A 103 -21.29 10.67 21.39
N THR A 104 -20.86 9.40 21.28
CA THR A 104 -20.93 8.46 22.39
C THR A 104 -19.83 8.77 23.41
N SER A 105 -20.18 8.71 24.71
CA SER A 105 -19.21 8.91 25.77
C SER A 105 -18.11 7.84 25.75
N PRO A 106 -16.92 8.12 26.31
CA PRO A 106 -15.88 7.11 26.43
C PRO A 106 -16.33 5.83 27.14
N GLU A 107 -17.21 5.96 28.12
CA GLU A 107 -17.78 4.81 28.83
C GLU A 107 -18.69 3.98 27.92
N GLY A 108 -19.52 4.66 27.14
CA GLY A 108 -20.40 4.00 26.15
C GLY A 108 -19.60 3.26 25.10
N LEU A 109 -18.49 3.82 24.63
CA LEU A 109 -17.61 3.16 23.66
C LEU A 109 -17.00 1.89 24.22
N LYS A 110 -16.67 1.85 25.51
CA LYS A 110 -16.18 0.63 26.17
C LYS A 110 -17.21 -0.49 26.17
N TYR A 111 -18.48 -0.17 26.36
CA TYR A 111 -19.57 -1.14 26.28
C TYR A 111 -19.73 -1.68 24.88
N ILE A 112 -19.64 -0.82 23.87
CA ILE A 112 -19.69 -1.24 22.45
C ILE A 112 -18.52 -2.17 22.15
N GLU A 113 -17.32 -1.81 22.58
CA GLU A 113 -16.11 -2.62 22.40
C GLU A 113 -16.27 -4.01 23.04
N ALA A 114 -16.74 -4.05 24.27
CA ALA A 114 -16.97 -5.31 24.99
C ALA A 114 -17.99 -6.19 24.29
N PHE A 115 -19.06 -5.59 23.79
CA PHE A 115 -20.09 -6.29 23.04
C PHE A 115 -19.51 -6.92 21.75
N MET A 116 -18.77 -6.14 20.98
CA MET A 116 -18.16 -6.60 19.73
C MET A 116 -17.14 -7.71 19.99
N LYS A 117 -16.31 -7.60 21.02
CA LYS A 117 -15.38 -8.65 21.41
C LYS A 117 -16.09 -9.94 21.77
N GLY A 118 -17.22 -9.83 22.49
CA GLY A 118 -18.07 -10.99 22.81
C GLY A 118 -18.62 -11.67 21.56
N CYS A 119 -19.07 -10.88 20.58
CA CYS A 119 -19.55 -11.40 19.31
C CYS A 119 -18.48 -12.15 18.50
N LEU A 120 -17.22 -11.70 18.60
CA LEU A 120 -16.10 -12.31 17.91
C LEU A 120 -15.45 -13.47 18.71
N GLY A 121 -15.92 -13.73 19.93
CA GLY A 121 -15.34 -14.75 20.80
C GLY A 121 -14.01 -14.34 21.42
N ILE A 122 -13.66 -13.07 21.41
CA ILE A 122 -12.44 -12.52 21.99
C ILE A 122 -12.72 -12.16 23.45
N LYS A 123 -11.85 -12.65 24.33
CA LYS A 123 -11.96 -12.36 25.78
C LYS A 123 -10.98 -11.29 26.23
#